data_b9023f5692ba59e1fd7de63bda729c7e
#
_entry.id   b9023f5692ba59e1fd7de63bda729c7e
#
_cell.length_a   1.000
_cell.length_b   1.000
_cell.length_c   1.000
_cell.angle_alpha   90.00
_cell.angle_beta   90.00
_cell.angle_gamma   90.00
#
_symmetry.space_group_name_H-M   'P 1'
#
loop_
_entity.id
_entity.type
_entity.pdbx_description
1 polymer ?
#
loop_
_entity_poly.entity_id
_entity_poly.type
_entity_poly.pdbx_seq_one_letter_code
_entity_poly.pdbx_strand_id
1 'polypeptide(L)'
;MPSSITVEHVARGSQPFTWAAHDGTPFPGLMWPNGHAAPARHVICLHGLSGSAADFGPLARRLCAAGCTVWSLNLRGQGHDPDHSRRGHFLDPHEWRADLAAFVGAHLPDAPYDLIGESMGSLVAVDAVAHGALRPRRLVLSVPVTETRAPVPGWTVALLRQASLWAPRFKFSPMRFVHGKTSIPRLTADDEYMAYLDNIPHRVRGFTISFLARFHDLMQAARQSAARIDVPTLMLSAGRDVFIRPEQSRAFFDCLATREKEYVFYPDSHHLLWHDVNTDDVLARIERWITEARA
;
A
#
# COMPACT_ATOMS: atom_id res chain seq x y z
N MET A 1 11.82 -23.62 6.88
CA MET A 1 13.25 -23.28 6.87
C MET A 1 13.36 -21.76 6.98
N PRO A 2 14.43 -21.19 7.55
CA PRO A 2 14.63 -19.74 7.47
C PRO A 2 14.81 -19.34 6.01
N SER A 3 14.25 -18.19 5.62
CA SER A 3 14.39 -17.64 4.26
C SER A 3 15.83 -17.19 4.02
N SER A 4 16.35 -17.37 2.82
CA SER A 4 17.60 -16.74 2.37
C SER A 4 17.39 -15.27 1.95
N ILE A 5 16.13 -14.87 1.77
CA ILE A 5 15.78 -13.49 1.43
C ILE A 5 15.94 -12.60 2.67
N THR A 6 16.65 -11.48 2.50
CA THR A 6 16.83 -10.44 3.53
C THR A 6 16.19 -9.12 3.09
N VAL A 7 16.03 -8.19 4.04
CA VAL A 7 15.55 -6.82 3.73
C VAL A 7 16.51 -6.15 2.73
N GLU A 8 17.83 -6.33 2.87
CA GLU A 8 18.81 -5.79 1.94
C GLU A 8 18.69 -6.41 0.54
N HIS A 9 18.35 -7.69 0.46
CA HIS A 9 18.10 -8.34 -0.84
C HIS A 9 16.90 -7.72 -1.55
N VAL A 10 15.79 -7.53 -0.84
CA VAL A 10 14.58 -6.94 -1.40
C VAL A 10 14.82 -5.47 -1.76
N ALA A 11 15.48 -4.72 -0.89
CA ALA A 11 15.79 -3.30 -1.07
C ALA A 11 17.00 -3.01 -1.97
N ARG A 12 17.59 -4.01 -2.63
CA ARG A 12 18.79 -3.85 -3.46
C ARG A 12 18.68 -2.64 -4.40
N GLY A 13 19.71 -1.82 -4.43
CA GLY A 13 19.82 -0.63 -5.28
C GLY A 13 19.13 0.61 -4.71
N SER A 14 18.50 0.51 -3.56
CA SER A 14 17.93 1.67 -2.89
C SER A 14 18.98 2.43 -2.08
N GLN A 15 18.65 3.70 -1.83
CA GLN A 15 19.32 4.57 -0.87
C GLN A 15 18.32 4.92 0.24
N PRO A 16 18.69 4.76 1.52
CA PRO A 16 17.84 5.20 2.61
C PRO A 16 17.79 6.73 2.64
N PHE A 17 16.63 7.27 2.94
CA PHE A 17 16.45 8.69 3.20
C PHE A 17 15.48 8.90 4.37
N THR A 18 15.48 10.12 4.88
CA THR A 18 14.55 10.54 5.94
C THR A 18 13.71 11.70 5.42
N TRP A 19 12.41 11.65 5.69
CA TRP A 19 11.48 12.72 5.33
C TRP A 19 10.68 13.14 6.56
N ALA A 20 10.28 14.41 6.60
CA ALA A 20 9.48 14.93 7.70
C ALA A 20 7.99 14.76 7.42
N ALA A 21 7.28 14.10 8.31
CA ALA A 21 5.82 14.06 8.32
C ALA A 21 5.24 15.46 8.63
N HIS A 22 3.93 15.63 8.52
CA HIS A 22 3.26 16.92 8.72
C HIS A 22 3.50 17.54 10.12
N ASP A 23 3.73 16.69 11.12
CA ASP A 23 4.03 17.07 12.50
C ASP A 23 5.54 17.18 12.80
N GLY A 24 6.39 17.12 11.76
CA GLY A 24 7.84 17.16 11.87
C GLY A 24 8.49 15.83 12.27
N THR A 25 7.72 14.78 12.52
CA THR A 25 8.27 13.45 12.85
C THR A 25 9.11 12.92 11.68
N PRO A 26 10.40 12.52 11.91
CA PRO A 26 11.26 12.01 10.85
C PRO A 26 10.94 10.54 10.54
N PHE A 27 10.42 10.26 9.36
CA PHE A 27 10.15 8.91 8.87
C PHE A 27 11.24 8.41 7.94
N PRO A 28 11.67 7.13 8.08
CA PRO A 28 12.57 6.53 7.10
C PRO A 28 11.82 6.18 5.81
N GLY A 29 12.52 6.26 4.69
CA GLY A 29 12.07 5.81 3.39
C GLY A 29 13.20 5.20 2.59
N LEU A 30 12.88 4.62 1.44
CA LEU A 30 13.85 4.09 0.48
C LEU A 30 13.64 4.78 -0.87
N MET A 31 14.73 5.23 -1.47
CA MET A 31 14.72 5.86 -2.79
C MET A 31 15.61 5.05 -3.74
N TRP A 32 15.08 4.72 -4.90
CA TRP A 32 15.86 4.17 -6.01
C TRP A 32 16.08 5.29 -7.02
N PRO A 33 17.33 5.75 -7.16
CA PRO A 33 17.65 6.87 -8.04
C PRO A 33 17.54 6.46 -9.51
N ASN A 34 17.12 7.40 -10.33
CA ASN A 34 17.25 7.29 -11.77
C ASN A 34 18.75 7.30 -12.14
N GLY A 35 19.22 6.25 -12.79
CA GLY A 35 20.59 6.16 -13.28
C GLY A 35 20.88 6.98 -14.56
N HIS A 36 19.91 7.72 -15.08
CA HIS A 36 20.00 8.46 -16.34
C HIS A 36 20.14 9.97 -16.12
N ALA A 37 20.81 10.66 -17.05
CA ALA A 37 21.00 12.13 -17.00
C ALA A 37 19.74 12.95 -17.37
N ALA A 38 18.69 12.31 -17.87
CA ALA A 38 17.43 12.97 -18.23
C ALA A 38 16.60 13.33 -16.99
N PRO A 39 15.69 14.33 -17.06
CA PRO A 39 14.76 14.61 -15.98
C PRO A 39 14.00 13.34 -15.59
N ALA A 40 14.13 12.96 -14.32
CA ALA A 40 13.51 11.75 -13.81
C ALA A 40 11.99 11.89 -13.79
N ARG A 41 11.27 10.82 -14.13
CA ARG A 41 9.88 10.65 -13.72
C ARG A 41 9.90 10.23 -12.26
N HIS A 42 9.13 10.88 -11.42
CA HIS A 42 9.03 10.53 -10.01
C HIS A 42 7.85 9.58 -9.79
N VAL A 43 8.08 8.53 -9.05
CA VAL A 43 7.05 7.55 -8.64
C VAL A 43 7.07 7.42 -7.14
N ILE A 44 5.92 7.63 -6.50
CA ILE A 44 5.74 7.46 -5.05
C ILE A 44 5.05 6.11 -4.82
N CYS A 45 5.57 5.31 -3.89
CA CYS A 45 5.06 3.98 -3.56
C CYS A 45 4.60 3.91 -2.10
N LEU A 46 3.39 3.37 -1.87
CA LEU A 46 2.73 3.24 -0.57
C LEU A 46 2.43 1.76 -0.28
N HIS A 47 3.08 1.21 0.73
CA HIS A 47 3.00 -0.22 1.05
C HIS A 47 1.69 -0.65 1.73
N GLY A 48 1.43 -1.94 1.71
CA GLY A 48 0.30 -2.58 2.36
C GLY A 48 0.42 -2.65 3.90
N LEU A 49 -0.61 -3.22 4.52
CA LEU A 49 -0.67 -3.44 5.95
C LEU A 49 0.48 -4.34 6.42
N SER A 50 1.20 -3.94 7.45
CA SER A 50 2.41 -4.61 7.97
C SER A 50 3.58 -4.68 6.98
N GLY A 51 3.48 -4.03 5.83
CA GLY A 51 4.54 -3.90 4.86
C GLY A 51 5.54 -2.80 5.20
N SER A 52 6.45 -2.57 4.26
CA SER A 52 7.50 -1.54 4.36
C SER A 52 7.89 -0.99 3.00
N ALA A 53 8.68 0.07 3.01
CA ALA A 53 9.25 0.64 1.80
C ALA A 53 10.05 -0.37 0.95
N ALA A 54 10.64 -1.39 1.58
CA ALA A 54 11.44 -2.41 0.91
C ALA A 54 10.60 -3.30 -0.04
N ASP A 55 9.31 -3.49 0.24
CA ASP A 55 8.45 -4.41 -0.50
C ASP A 55 8.30 -4.03 -1.99
N PHE A 56 8.59 -2.77 -2.32
CA PHE A 56 8.59 -2.29 -3.70
C PHE A 56 9.88 -2.56 -4.48
N GLY A 57 10.88 -3.21 -3.90
CA GLY A 57 12.19 -3.42 -4.52
C GLY A 57 12.16 -3.98 -5.94
N PRO A 58 11.46 -5.07 -6.27
CA PRO A 58 11.37 -5.58 -7.64
C PRO A 58 10.78 -4.55 -8.61
N LEU A 59 9.67 -3.91 -8.23
CA LEU A 59 9.02 -2.87 -9.04
C LEU A 59 9.91 -1.64 -9.20
N ALA A 60 10.54 -1.17 -8.13
CA ALA A 60 11.41 0.00 -8.16
C ALA A 60 12.60 -0.20 -9.10
N ARG A 61 13.26 -1.35 -9.03
CA ARG A 61 14.37 -1.67 -9.96
C ARG A 61 13.92 -1.64 -11.43
N ARG A 62 12.74 -2.18 -11.72
CA ARG A 62 12.15 -2.17 -13.07
C ARG A 62 11.89 -0.74 -13.55
N LEU A 63 11.26 0.08 -12.73
CA LEU A 63 10.94 1.46 -13.06
C LEU A 63 12.20 2.33 -13.17
N CYS A 64 13.23 2.08 -12.35
CA CYS A 64 14.51 2.80 -12.46
C CYS A 64 15.24 2.47 -13.77
N ALA A 65 15.20 1.20 -14.19
CA ALA A 65 15.75 0.81 -15.50
C ALA A 65 15.00 1.53 -16.66
N ALA A 66 13.74 1.89 -16.45
CA ALA A 66 12.93 2.67 -17.39
C ALA A 66 13.03 4.19 -17.20
N GLY A 67 14.00 4.68 -16.41
CA GLY A 67 14.28 6.12 -16.24
C GLY A 67 13.46 6.83 -15.13
N CYS A 68 12.86 6.09 -14.21
CA CYS A 68 12.12 6.67 -13.08
C CYS A 68 13.01 6.80 -11.84
N THR A 69 12.77 7.81 -11.00
CA THR A 69 13.17 7.85 -9.60
C THR A 69 12.01 7.38 -8.74
N VAL A 70 12.21 6.34 -7.94
CA VAL A 70 11.16 5.74 -7.12
C VAL A 70 11.36 6.09 -5.66
N TRP A 71 10.34 6.65 -5.03
CA TRP A 71 10.27 7.03 -3.62
C TRP A 71 9.30 6.08 -2.90
N SER A 72 9.80 5.20 -2.08
CA SER A 72 8.97 4.32 -1.27
C SER A 72 8.95 4.77 0.17
N LEU A 73 7.76 5.08 0.68
CA LEU A 73 7.57 5.68 1.99
C LEU A 73 7.15 4.63 3.01
N ASN A 74 7.74 4.68 4.21
CA ASN A 74 7.19 3.95 5.35
C ASN A 74 6.05 4.77 5.96
N LEU A 75 4.90 4.14 6.13
CA LEU A 75 3.68 4.80 6.58
C LEU A 75 3.59 4.84 8.11
N ARG A 76 3.03 5.92 8.65
CA ARG A 76 2.69 6.11 10.06
C ARG A 76 1.88 4.94 10.60
N GLY A 77 2.17 4.52 11.82
CA GLY A 77 1.51 3.38 12.47
C GLY A 77 1.95 2.01 11.99
N GLN A 78 2.88 1.94 11.02
CA GLN A 78 3.43 0.68 10.50
C GLN A 78 4.81 0.36 11.14
N GLY A 79 5.44 -0.72 10.68
CA GLY A 79 6.60 -1.30 11.36
C GLY A 79 7.83 -0.42 11.49
N HIS A 80 7.98 0.59 10.64
CA HIS A 80 9.07 1.56 10.67
C HIS A 80 8.68 2.92 11.27
N ASP A 81 7.48 3.03 11.88
CA ASP A 81 7.14 4.23 12.64
C ASP A 81 8.22 4.46 13.71
N PRO A 82 8.86 5.64 13.76
CA PRO A 82 9.90 5.94 14.75
C PRO A 82 9.36 5.90 16.19
N ASP A 83 8.09 6.24 16.39
CA ASP A 83 7.41 6.01 17.66
C ASP A 83 6.89 4.57 17.75
N HIS A 84 7.60 3.72 18.47
CA HIS A 84 7.23 2.32 18.66
C HIS A 84 5.84 2.14 19.29
N SER A 85 5.34 3.11 20.04
CA SER A 85 4.01 3.06 20.65
C SER A 85 2.89 3.19 19.62
N ARG A 86 3.18 3.78 18.47
CA ARG A 86 2.25 3.94 17.34
C ARG A 86 2.17 2.69 16.47
N ARG A 87 3.15 1.79 16.49
CA ARG A 87 3.17 0.60 15.63
C ARG A 87 1.95 -0.29 15.88
N GLY A 88 1.10 -0.43 14.84
CA GLY A 88 -0.20 -1.08 14.92
C GLY A 88 -1.28 -0.24 15.60
N HIS A 89 -1.02 1.05 15.82
CA HIS A 89 -1.96 2.01 16.39
C HIS A 89 -2.12 3.21 15.44
N PHE A 90 -3.37 3.57 15.17
CA PHE A 90 -3.72 4.62 14.26
C PHE A 90 -5.06 5.23 14.67
N LEU A 91 -5.13 6.53 14.71
CA LEU A 91 -6.31 7.23 15.21
C LEU A 91 -7.07 8.00 14.13
N ASP A 92 -6.37 8.52 13.11
CA ASP A 92 -6.98 9.38 12.10
C ASP A 92 -6.39 9.17 10.69
N PRO A 93 -7.17 8.74 9.69
CA PRO A 93 -6.76 8.66 8.30
C PRO A 93 -6.26 10.01 7.72
N HIS A 94 -6.67 11.13 8.30
CA HIS A 94 -6.17 12.46 7.91
C HIS A 94 -4.67 12.62 8.12
N GLU A 95 -4.07 11.96 9.11
CA GLU A 95 -2.62 12.01 9.31
C GLU A 95 -1.85 11.47 8.11
N TRP A 96 -2.29 10.36 7.48
CA TRP A 96 -1.62 9.85 6.27
C TRP A 96 -1.69 10.84 5.11
N ARG A 97 -2.85 11.48 4.92
CA ARG A 97 -3.00 12.51 3.87
C ARG A 97 -2.08 13.71 4.12
N ALA A 98 -2.05 14.20 5.35
CA ALA A 98 -1.19 15.31 5.75
C ALA A 98 0.29 14.95 5.60
N ASP A 99 0.70 13.75 6.00
CA ASP A 99 2.07 13.25 5.86
C ASP A 99 2.50 13.20 4.40
N LEU A 100 1.64 12.65 3.52
CA LEU A 100 1.93 12.54 2.10
C LEU A 100 1.98 13.92 1.42
N ALA A 101 1.10 14.84 1.79
CA ALA A 101 1.13 16.22 1.29
C ALA A 101 2.42 16.92 1.73
N ALA A 102 2.85 16.73 2.97
CA ALA A 102 4.12 17.28 3.48
C ALA A 102 5.32 16.71 2.71
N PHE A 103 5.34 15.38 2.45
CA PHE A 103 6.38 14.74 1.64
C PHE A 103 6.44 15.36 0.24
N VAL A 104 5.33 15.43 -0.48
CA VAL A 104 5.27 15.99 -1.84
C VAL A 104 5.70 17.46 -1.84
N GLY A 105 5.20 18.26 -0.92
CA GLY A 105 5.57 19.67 -0.81
C GLY A 105 7.05 19.91 -0.54
N ALA A 106 7.70 19.01 0.19
CA ALA A 106 9.13 19.14 0.52
C ALA A 106 10.07 18.58 -0.58
N HIS A 107 9.70 17.46 -1.22
CA HIS A 107 10.59 16.73 -2.12
C HIS A 107 10.27 16.89 -3.60
N LEU A 108 9.02 17.21 -3.94
CA LEU A 108 8.50 17.30 -5.31
C LEU A 108 7.56 18.52 -5.52
N PRO A 109 7.91 19.73 -5.05
CA PRO A 109 6.97 20.86 -5.00
C PRO A 109 6.38 21.21 -6.37
N ASP A 110 7.18 21.14 -7.43
CA ASP A 110 6.77 21.46 -8.80
C ASP A 110 6.98 20.31 -9.78
N ALA A 111 7.46 19.15 -9.28
CA ALA A 111 7.76 18.02 -10.12
C ALA A 111 6.51 17.13 -10.29
N PRO A 112 6.15 16.79 -11.54
CA PRO A 112 5.08 15.82 -11.77
C PRO A 112 5.50 14.43 -11.28
N TYR A 113 4.57 13.73 -10.64
CA TYR A 113 4.81 12.38 -10.10
C TYR A 113 3.64 11.45 -10.41
N ASP A 114 3.90 10.16 -10.33
CA ASP A 114 2.93 9.08 -10.40
C ASP A 114 2.83 8.42 -9.01
N LEU A 115 1.69 7.82 -8.69
CA LEU A 115 1.42 7.25 -7.38
C LEU A 115 1.04 5.77 -7.50
N ILE A 116 1.69 4.92 -6.73
CA ILE A 116 1.41 3.48 -6.68
C ILE A 116 1.07 3.09 -5.24
N GLY A 117 -0.08 2.48 -5.05
CA GLY A 117 -0.49 1.90 -3.77
C GLY A 117 -0.67 0.39 -3.86
N GLU A 118 -0.28 -0.34 -2.81
CA GLU A 118 -0.54 -1.76 -2.63
C GLU A 118 -1.48 -1.98 -1.45
N SER A 119 -2.55 -2.77 -1.64
CA SER A 119 -3.44 -3.18 -0.55
C SER A 119 -3.96 -1.98 0.26
N MET A 120 -3.61 -1.86 1.55
CA MET A 120 -3.86 -0.68 2.38
C MET A 120 -3.31 0.60 1.75
N GLY A 121 -2.11 0.57 1.18
CA GLY A 121 -1.50 1.71 0.50
C GLY A 121 -2.34 2.22 -0.68
N SER A 122 -3.08 1.33 -1.37
CA SER A 122 -4.06 1.72 -2.37
C SER A 122 -5.21 2.53 -1.79
N LEU A 123 -5.71 2.16 -0.60
CA LEU A 123 -6.77 2.93 0.07
C LEU A 123 -6.28 4.31 0.53
N VAL A 124 -5.05 4.36 1.05
CA VAL A 124 -4.39 5.62 1.43
C VAL A 124 -4.21 6.52 0.20
N ALA A 125 -3.79 5.96 -0.94
CA ALA A 125 -3.66 6.70 -2.20
C ALA A 125 -5.02 7.24 -2.68
N VAL A 126 -6.06 6.39 -2.69
CA VAL A 126 -7.43 6.78 -3.06
C VAL A 126 -7.95 7.89 -2.16
N ASP A 127 -7.78 7.77 -0.85
CA ASP A 127 -8.21 8.79 0.12
C ASP A 127 -7.47 10.12 -0.11
N ALA A 128 -6.15 10.09 -0.29
CA ALA A 128 -5.34 11.29 -0.50
C ALA A 128 -5.69 12.02 -1.81
N VAL A 129 -5.89 11.28 -2.91
CA VAL A 129 -6.26 11.87 -4.21
C VAL A 129 -7.70 12.38 -4.18
N ALA A 130 -8.65 11.61 -3.66
CA ALA A 130 -10.07 11.99 -3.60
C ALA A 130 -10.34 13.24 -2.75
N HIS A 131 -9.47 13.54 -1.79
CA HIS A 131 -9.57 14.74 -0.95
C HIS A 131 -8.61 15.87 -1.38
N GLY A 132 -7.96 15.72 -2.54
CA GLY A 132 -7.10 16.77 -3.13
C GLY A 132 -5.76 16.99 -2.41
N ALA A 133 -5.38 16.11 -1.48
CA ALA A 133 -4.07 16.17 -0.81
C ALA A 133 -2.92 15.80 -1.75
N LEU A 134 -3.18 14.91 -2.72
CA LEU A 134 -2.25 14.51 -3.77
C LEU A 134 -2.88 14.70 -5.14
N ARG A 135 -2.04 15.07 -6.12
CA ARG A 135 -2.42 15.24 -7.53
C ARG A 135 -1.41 14.53 -8.45
N PRO A 136 -1.36 13.20 -8.43
CA PRO A 136 -0.47 12.46 -9.31
C PRO A 136 -0.93 12.57 -10.76
N ARG A 137 0.01 12.41 -11.72
CA ARG A 137 -0.35 12.30 -13.15
C ARG A 137 -1.10 11.01 -13.44
N ARG A 138 -0.70 9.95 -12.76
CA ARG A 138 -1.26 8.59 -12.91
C ARG A 138 -1.30 7.89 -11.57
N LEU A 139 -2.28 7.03 -11.43
CA LEU A 139 -2.49 6.22 -10.26
C LEU A 139 -2.43 4.73 -10.62
N VAL A 140 -1.72 3.94 -9.79
CA VAL A 140 -1.74 2.48 -9.86
C VAL A 140 -2.23 1.96 -8.52
N LEU A 141 -3.28 1.14 -8.57
CA LEU A 141 -3.89 0.50 -7.41
C LEU A 141 -3.71 -1.01 -7.53
N SER A 142 -2.84 -1.57 -6.71
CA SER A 142 -2.63 -3.01 -6.63
C SER A 142 -3.46 -3.61 -5.50
N VAL A 143 -4.37 -4.50 -5.85
CA VAL A 143 -5.22 -5.27 -4.92
C VAL A 143 -5.80 -4.44 -3.77
N PRO A 144 -6.50 -3.32 -4.04
CA PRO A 144 -7.07 -2.47 -3.00
C PRO A 144 -8.10 -3.25 -2.18
N VAL A 145 -7.87 -3.36 -0.86
CA VAL A 145 -8.78 -4.07 0.06
C VAL A 145 -9.91 -3.13 0.50
N THR A 146 -10.86 -2.90 -0.37
CA THR A 146 -11.98 -1.97 -0.15
C THR A 146 -13.12 -2.56 0.66
N GLU A 147 -13.14 -3.88 0.78
CA GLU A 147 -14.09 -4.66 1.59
C GLU A 147 -13.37 -5.89 2.13
N THR A 148 -13.92 -6.49 3.18
CA THR A 148 -13.46 -7.81 3.63
C THR A 148 -14.09 -8.92 2.79
N ARG A 149 -13.33 -9.99 2.51
CA ARG A 149 -13.80 -11.15 1.73
C ARG A 149 -15.09 -11.75 2.30
N ALA A 150 -15.16 -11.86 3.63
CA ALA A 150 -16.39 -12.19 4.34
C ALA A 150 -17.00 -10.91 4.94
N PRO A 151 -18.32 -10.71 4.83
CA PRO A 151 -18.95 -9.51 5.41
C PRO A 151 -18.79 -9.49 6.92
N VAL A 152 -18.37 -8.34 7.46
CA VAL A 152 -18.33 -8.10 8.90
C VAL A 152 -19.70 -7.58 9.33
N PRO A 153 -20.42 -8.25 10.26
CA PRO A 153 -21.71 -7.78 10.73
C PRO A 153 -21.62 -6.37 11.33
N GLY A 154 -22.57 -5.49 10.99
CA GLY A 154 -22.56 -4.08 11.44
C GLY A 154 -22.53 -3.93 12.96
N TRP A 155 -23.14 -4.85 13.72
CA TRP A 155 -23.10 -4.83 15.18
C TRP A 155 -21.66 -5.07 15.72
N THR A 156 -20.86 -5.91 15.05
CA THR A 156 -19.44 -6.15 15.41
C THR A 156 -18.64 -4.86 15.23
N VAL A 157 -18.86 -4.15 14.13
CA VAL A 157 -18.21 -2.86 13.86
C VAL A 157 -18.63 -1.81 14.91
N ALA A 158 -19.93 -1.75 15.24
CA ALA A 158 -20.42 -0.86 16.28
C ALA A 158 -19.79 -1.17 17.65
N LEU A 159 -19.66 -2.45 18.00
CA LEU A 159 -18.99 -2.89 19.21
C LEU A 159 -17.50 -2.50 19.22
N LEU A 160 -16.79 -2.70 18.10
CA LEU A 160 -15.38 -2.29 17.96
C LEU A 160 -15.22 -0.76 18.14
N ARG A 161 -16.14 0.03 17.55
CA ARG A 161 -16.13 1.49 17.71
C ARG A 161 -16.35 1.89 19.18
N GLN A 162 -17.32 1.29 19.84
CA GLN A 162 -17.56 1.57 21.28
C GLN A 162 -16.36 1.15 22.13
N ALA A 163 -15.82 -0.06 21.91
CA ALA A 163 -14.65 -0.54 22.62
C ALA A 163 -13.41 0.36 22.38
N SER A 164 -13.27 0.96 21.20
CA SER A 164 -12.17 1.88 20.88
C SER A 164 -12.22 3.18 21.71
N LEU A 165 -13.38 3.58 22.23
CA LEU A 165 -13.51 4.74 23.13
C LEU A 165 -12.96 4.45 24.52
N TRP A 166 -13.10 3.20 25.01
CA TRP A 166 -12.73 2.79 26.36
C TRP A 166 -11.32 2.21 26.45
N ALA A 167 -10.90 1.51 25.38
CA ALA A 167 -9.60 0.84 25.34
C ALA A 167 -8.89 1.05 23.97
N PRO A 168 -8.62 2.29 23.54
CA PRO A 168 -8.13 2.61 22.20
C PRO A 168 -6.83 1.91 21.83
N ARG A 169 -5.98 1.63 22.82
CA ARG A 169 -4.66 1.02 22.65
C ARG A 169 -4.64 -0.50 22.89
N PHE A 170 -5.80 -1.12 23.18
CA PHE A 170 -5.85 -2.57 23.31
C PHE A 170 -5.52 -3.22 21.96
N LYS A 171 -4.42 -3.99 21.93
CA LYS A 171 -3.95 -4.68 20.72
C LYS A 171 -4.64 -6.02 20.56
N PHE A 172 -5.20 -6.24 19.40
CA PHE A 172 -5.84 -7.47 18.99
C PHE A 172 -5.15 -8.00 17.73
N SER A 173 -4.94 -9.32 17.69
CA SER A 173 -4.42 -9.98 16.49
C SER A 173 -5.49 -10.94 15.96
N PRO A 174 -6.35 -10.49 15.03
CA PRO A 174 -7.45 -11.32 14.52
C PRO A 174 -6.94 -12.63 13.91
N MET A 175 -5.72 -12.61 13.32
CA MET A 175 -5.13 -13.77 12.67
C MET A 175 -4.82 -14.93 13.64
N ARG A 176 -4.55 -14.65 14.92
CA ARG A 176 -4.33 -15.70 15.95
C ARG A 176 -5.58 -16.53 16.22
N PHE A 177 -6.76 -15.95 16.05
CA PHE A 177 -8.03 -16.62 16.29
C PHE A 177 -8.50 -17.42 15.07
N VAL A 178 -8.14 -16.97 13.86
CA VAL A 178 -8.59 -17.61 12.61
C VAL A 178 -7.73 -18.84 12.26
N HIS A 179 -6.43 -18.83 12.57
CA HIS A 179 -5.50 -19.85 12.13
C HIS A 179 -4.77 -20.60 13.24
N GLY A 180 -5.04 -20.27 14.52
CA GLY A 180 -4.43 -20.98 15.69
C GLY A 180 -2.90 -20.90 15.78
N LYS A 181 -2.24 -20.26 14.82
CA LYS A 181 -0.80 -20.03 14.72
C LYS A 181 -0.53 -18.58 14.33
N THR A 182 0.67 -18.09 14.64
CA THR A 182 1.16 -16.75 14.28
C THR A 182 1.50 -16.58 12.79
N SER A 183 1.23 -17.58 11.95
CA SER A 183 1.48 -17.53 10.51
C SER A 183 0.48 -16.60 9.81
N ILE A 184 0.99 -15.84 8.84
CA ILE A 184 0.16 -15.03 7.93
C ILE A 184 -0.59 -15.93 6.96
N PRO A 185 -1.72 -15.46 6.42
CA PRO A 185 -2.38 -16.16 5.32
C PRO A 185 -1.44 -16.20 4.10
N ARG A 186 -1.73 -17.09 3.17
CA ARG A 186 -0.97 -17.21 1.92
C ARG A 186 -1.13 -15.94 1.09
N LEU A 187 -0.05 -15.17 0.96
CA LEU A 187 -0.04 -13.88 0.24
C LEU A 187 0.63 -13.97 -1.13
N THR A 188 1.42 -15.02 -1.34
CA THR A 188 2.13 -15.31 -2.59
C THR A 188 2.32 -16.82 -2.76
N ALA A 189 2.57 -17.29 -3.96
CA ALA A 189 2.96 -18.65 -4.25
C ALA A 189 4.42 -18.95 -3.87
N ASP A 190 5.26 -17.92 -3.72
CA ASP A 190 6.67 -18.03 -3.35
C ASP A 190 6.80 -18.36 -1.86
N ASP A 191 7.19 -19.60 -1.55
CA ASP A 191 7.38 -20.09 -0.18
C ASP A 191 8.54 -19.39 0.52
N GLU A 192 9.57 -19.00 -0.22
CA GLU A 192 10.74 -18.32 0.34
C GLU A 192 10.38 -16.90 0.74
N TYR A 193 9.63 -16.19 -0.12
CA TYR A 193 9.13 -14.86 0.22
C TYR A 193 8.10 -14.91 1.36
N MET A 194 7.25 -15.94 1.43
CA MET A 194 6.37 -16.17 2.59
C MET A 194 7.16 -16.34 3.89
N ALA A 195 8.24 -17.12 3.86
CA ALA A 195 9.11 -17.29 5.02
C ALA A 195 9.83 -15.99 5.41
N TYR A 196 10.24 -15.18 4.44
CA TYR A 196 10.77 -13.84 4.68
C TYR A 196 9.75 -12.97 5.40
N LEU A 197 8.52 -12.86 4.89
CA LEU A 197 7.45 -12.07 5.49
C LEU A 197 7.15 -12.47 6.95
N ASP A 198 7.20 -13.75 7.28
CA ASP A 198 6.96 -14.22 8.64
C ASP A 198 8.07 -13.82 9.62
N ASN A 199 9.28 -13.58 9.14
CA ASN A 199 10.48 -13.40 9.96
C ASN A 199 11.01 -11.96 10.00
N ILE A 200 10.47 -11.03 9.19
CA ILE A 200 10.95 -9.64 9.20
C ILE A 200 10.74 -8.96 10.55
N PRO A 201 11.78 -8.31 11.09
CA PRO A 201 11.73 -7.75 12.47
C PRO A 201 10.72 -6.62 12.64
N HIS A 202 10.51 -5.81 11.61
CA HIS A 202 9.64 -4.63 11.64
C HIS A 202 8.15 -4.95 11.44
N ARG A 203 7.80 -6.22 11.26
CA ARG A 203 6.41 -6.59 11.02
C ARG A 203 5.51 -6.28 12.20
N VAL A 204 4.42 -5.56 11.95
CA VAL A 204 3.35 -5.34 12.92
C VAL A 204 2.49 -6.60 13.06
N ARG A 205 2.56 -7.26 14.22
CA ARG A 205 1.85 -8.54 14.50
C ARG A 205 0.50 -8.37 15.19
N GLY A 206 0.18 -7.16 15.61
CA GLY A 206 -1.07 -6.85 16.30
C GLY A 206 -1.48 -5.41 16.11
N PHE A 207 -2.76 -5.20 15.91
CA PHE A 207 -3.36 -3.89 15.69
C PHE A 207 -4.27 -3.53 16.84
N THR A 208 -4.34 -2.25 17.18
CA THR A 208 -5.27 -1.79 18.20
C THR A 208 -6.71 -1.82 17.69
N ILE A 209 -7.65 -1.87 18.63
CA ILE A 209 -9.09 -1.78 18.31
C ILE A 209 -9.37 -0.47 17.54
N SER A 210 -8.72 0.63 17.93
CA SER A 210 -8.86 1.91 17.21
C SER A 210 -8.38 1.81 15.77
N PHE A 211 -7.22 1.18 15.53
CA PHE A 211 -6.72 0.97 14.18
C PHE A 211 -7.73 0.19 13.34
N LEU A 212 -8.24 -0.94 13.86
CA LEU A 212 -9.17 -1.80 13.12
C LEU A 212 -10.48 -1.07 12.79
N ALA A 213 -11.01 -0.28 13.74
CA ALA A 213 -12.21 0.52 13.51
C ALA A 213 -11.98 1.57 12.42
N ARG A 214 -10.87 2.32 12.48
CA ARG A 214 -10.55 3.37 11.49
C ARG A 214 -10.19 2.81 10.12
N PHE A 215 -9.50 1.68 10.09
CA PHE A 215 -9.22 1.00 8.84
C PHE A 215 -10.50 0.49 8.16
N HIS A 216 -11.45 0.00 8.95
CA HIS A 216 -12.77 -0.34 8.43
C HIS A 216 -13.51 0.89 7.89
N ASP A 217 -13.45 2.03 8.57
CA ASP A 217 -14.05 3.29 8.09
C ASP A 217 -13.43 3.72 6.75
N LEU A 218 -12.11 3.60 6.60
CA LEU A 218 -11.41 3.90 5.35
C LEU A 218 -11.86 2.96 4.20
N MET A 219 -12.01 1.66 4.48
CA MET A 219 -12.55 0.70 3.51
C MET A 219 -13.96 1.09 3.06
N GLN A 220 -14.85 1.43 4.01
CA GLN A 220 -16.24 1.82 3.69
C GLN A 220 -16.31 3.12 2.88
N ALA A 221 -15.43 4.09 3.15
CA ALA A 221 -15.35 5.34 2.41
C ALA A 221 -14.76 5.18 0.99
N ALA A 222 -14.06 4.07 0.71
CA ALA A 222 -13.28 3.90 -0.51
C ALA A 222 -14.13 4.05 -1.79
N ARG A 223 -15.36 3.51 -1.83
CA ARG A 223 -16.25 3.63 -3.00
C ARG A 223 -16.68 5.08 -3.27
N GLN A 224 -16.97 5.84 -2.22
CA GLN A 224 -17.34 7.26 -2.36
C GLN A 224 -16.11 8.08 -2.78
N SER A 225 -14.94 7.74 -2.26
CA SER A 225 -13.68 8.33 -2.65
C SER A 225 -13.34 8.02 -4.11
N ALA A 226 -13.56 6.78 -4.58
CA ALA A 226 -13.34 6.38 -5.97
C ALA A 226 -14.15 7.24 -6.96
N ALA A 227 -15.37 7.63 -6.61
CA ALA A 227 -16.20 8.50 -7.44
C ALA A 227 -15.66 9.93 -7.60
N ARG A 228 -14.57 10.28 -6.90
CA ARG A 228 -13.85 11.57 -7.02
C ARG A 228 -12.49 11.42 -7.69
N ILE A 229 -12.09 10.20 -8.07
CA ILE A 229 -10.81 9.95 -8.75
C ILE A 229 -10.98 10.24 -10.23
N ASP A 230 -10.46 11.36 -10.67
CA ASP A 230 -10.42 11.81 -12.07
C ASP A 230 -9.07 11.57 -12.77
N VAL A 231 -8.10 11.06 -12.02
CA VAL A 231 -6.74 10.76 -12.48
C VAL A 231 -6.72 9.44 -13.26
N PRO A 232 -5.97 9.34 -14.39
CA PRO A 232 -5.74 8.10 -15.11
C PRO A 232 -5.32 6.97 -14.16
N THR A 233 -6.07 5.86 -14.15
CA THR A 233 -5.92 4.82 -13.12
C THR A 233 -5.79 3.42 -13.70
N LEU A 234 -4.67 2.73 -13.38
CA LEU A 234 -4.50 1.30 -13.57
C LEU A 234 -4.86 0.58 -12.27
N MET A 235 -5.74 -0.41 -12.34
CA MET A 235 -6.05 -1.26 -11.20
C MET A 235 -5.73 -2.71 -11.50
N LEU A 236 -4.96 -3.34 -10.61
CA LEU A 236 -4.57 -4.74 -10.67
C LEU A 236 -5.33 -5.54 -9.61
N SER A 237 -5.78 -6.73 -9.98
CA SER A 237 -6.56 -7.61 -9.10
C SER A 237 -6.09 -9.05 -9.22
N ALA A 238 -6.16 -9.80 -8.12
CA ALA A 238 -5.71 -11.18 -8.00
C ALA A 238 -6.88 -12.14 -7.77
N GLY A 239 -6.82 -13.33 -8.40
CA GLY A 239 -7.88 -14.32 -8.30
C GLY A 239 -7.81 -15.16 -7.01
N ARG A 240 -6.59 -15.38 -6.48
CA ARG A 240 -6.35 -16.13 -5.25
C ARG A 240 -6.14 -15.23 -4.02
N ASP A 241 -6.66 -14.00 -4.08
CA ASP A 241 -6.59 -13.07 -2.97
C ASP A 241 -7.39 -13.56 -1.77
N VAL A 242 -6.76 -13.55 -0.58
CA VAL A 242 -7.38 -14.01 0.67
C VAL A 242 -8.18 -12.92 1.39
N PHE A 243 -8.00 -11.64 1.01
CA PHE A 243 -8.62 -10.49 1.67
C PHE A 243 -9.84 -9.97 0.92
N ILE A 244 -9.81 -9.97 -0.42
CA ILE A 244 -10.88 -9.44 -1.25
C ILE A 244 -11.23 -10.41 -2.38
N ARG A 245 -12.49 -10.45 -2.77
CA ARG A 245 -12.96 -11.24 -3.90
C ARG A 245 -12.82 -10.46 -5.22
N PRO A 246 -12.61 -11.13 -6.37
CA PRO A 246 -12.52 -10.47 -7.67
C PRO A 246 -13.73 -9.59 -8.00
N GLU A 247 -14.94 -10.02 -7.62
CA GLU A 247 -16.18 -9.27 -7.86
C GLU A 247 -16.22 -7.96 -7.05
N GLN A 248 -15.69 -7.98 -5.83
CA GLN A 248 -15.56 -6.77 -4.99
C GLN A 248 -14.56 -5.79 -5.58
N SER A 249 -13.40 -6.31 -6.07
CA SER A 249 -12.40 -5.51 -6.78
C SER A 249 -12.99 -4.88 -8.04
N ARG A 250 -13.73 -5.64 -8.84
CA ARG A 250 -14.37 -5.13 -10.05
C ARG A 250 -15.42 -4.06 -9.74
N ALA A 251 -16.25 -4.29 -8.73
CA ALA A 251 -17.26 -3.32 -8.31
C ALA A 251 -16.64 -2.00 -7.81
N PHE A 252 -15.47 -2.06 -7.16
CA PHE A 252 -14.73 -0.86 -6.78
C PHE A 252 -14.16 -0.13 -8.01
N PHE A 253 -13.53 -0.86 -8.95
CA PHE A 253 -13.02 -0.28 -10.19
C PHE A 253 -14.10 0.45 -10.98
N ASP A 254 -15.31 -0.08 -11.04
CA ASP A 254 -16.41 0.52 -11.76
C ASP A 254 -16.84 1.86 -11.13
N CYS A 255 -16.57 2.09 -9.82
CA CYS A 255 -16.85 3.35 -9.13
C CYS A 255 -15.83 4.47 -9.43
N LEU A 256 -14.67 4.18 -10.02
CA LEU A 256 -13.69 5.22 -10.39
C LEU A 256 -14.29 6.17 -11.43
N ALA A 257 -14.26 7.49 -11.14
CA ALA A 257 -14.88 8.51 -11.99
C ALA A 257 -14.11 8.75 -13.29
N THR A 258 -12.80 8.54 -13.28
CA THR A 258 -11.98 8.74 -14.47
C THR A 258 -12.43 7.84 -15.63
N ARG A 259 -12.42 8.39 -16.85
CA ARG A 259 -12.66 7.61 -18.08
C ARG A 259 -11.41 6.88 -18.56
N GLU A 260 -10.24 7.39 -18.21
CA GLU A 260 -8.94 6.79 -18.51
C GLU A 260 -8.57 5.79 -17.43
N LYS A 261 -9.19 4.62 -17.48
CA LYS A 261 -8.94 3.56 -16.49
C LYS A 261 -8.80 2.20 -17.14
N GLU A 262 -7.93 1.37 -16.55
CA GLU A 262 -7.67 0.01 -17.00
C GLU A 262 -7.76 -0.96 -15.83
N TYR A 263 -8.41 -2.10 -16.01
CA TYR A 263 -8.52 -3.18 -15.04
C TYR A 263 -7.82 -4.42 -15.56
N VAL A 264 -6.84 -4.92 -14.81
CA VAL A 264 -6.11 -6.15 -15.13
C VAL A 264 -6.35 -7.18 -14.05
N PHE A 265 -6.78 -8.36 -14.44
CA PHE A 265 -7.08 -9.46 -13.53
C PHE A 265 -6.10 -10.62 -13.73
N TYR A 266 -5.46 -11.05 -12.66
CA TYR A 266 -4.52 -12.16 -12.61
C TYR A 266 -5.15 -13.34 -11.85
N PRO A 267 -5.76 -14.30 -12.55
CA PRO A 267 -6.58 -15.36 -11.94
C PRO A 267 -5.77 -16.29 -11.01
N ASP A 268 -4.50 -16.52 -11.34
CA ASP A 268 -3.63 -17.43 -10.61
C ASP A 268 -2.78 -16.75 -9.53
N SER A 269 -2.78 -15.43 -9.47
CA SER A 269 -2.00 -14.66 -8.50
C SER A 269 -2.70 -14.54 -7.17
N HIS A 270 -1.87 -14.47 -6.12
CA HIS A 270 -2.22 -14.13 -4.75
C HIS A 270 -2.15 -12.61 -4.52
N HIS A 271 -2.19 -12.18 -3.25
CA HIS A 271 -2.28 -10.78 -2.87
C HIS A 271 -1.07 -9.92 -3.27
N LEU A 272 0.16 -10.44 -3.20
CA LEU A 272 1.39 -9.68 -3.45
C LEU A 272 1.85 -9.85 -4.90
N LEU A 273 1.26 -9.10 -5.83
CA LEU A 273 1.39 -9.31 -7.27
C LEU A 273 2.82 -9.28 -7.82
N TRP A 274 3.69 -8.39 -7.32
CA TRP A 274 5.10 -8.32 -7.76
C TRP A 274 6.06 -9.21 -6.97
N HIS A 275 5.51 -10.15 -6.21
CA HIS A 275 6.22 -11.23 -5.54
C HIS A 275 5.51 -12.57 -5.74
N ASP A 276 4.86 -12.78 -6.91
CA ASP A 276 4.03 -13.95 -7.16
C ASP A 276 4.25 -14.50 -8.58
N VAL A 277 3.44 -15.46 -9.00
CA VAL A 277 3.61 -16.24 -10.26
C VAL A 277 3.59 -15.38 -11.53
N ASN A 278 2.94 -14.21 -11.53
CA ASN A 278 2.84 -13.33 -12.69
C ASN A 278 3.72 -12.08 -12.58
N THR A 279 4.76 -12.09 -11.74
CA THR A 279 5.60 -10.93 -11.43
C THR A 279 6.07 -10.18 -12.68
N ASP A 280 6.64 -10.86 -13.67
CA ASP A 280 7.20 -10.22 -14.86
C ASP A 280 6.15 -9.45 -15.67
N ASP A 281 4.95 -10.03 -15.87
CA ASP A 281 3.85 -9.35 -16.59
C ASP A 281 3.32 -8.17 -15.76
N VAL A 282 3.13 -8.35 -14.46
CA VAL A 282 2.71 -7.28 -13.54
C VAL A 282 3.66 -6.09 -13.60
N LEU A 283 4.97 -6.35 -13.49
CA LEU A 283 5.99 -5.30 -13.55
C LEU A 283 6.02 -4.62 -14.92
N ALA A 284 5.94 -5.38 -16.01
CA ALA A 284 5.90 -4.83 -17.37
C ALA A 284 4.64 -4.00 -17.63
N ARG A 285 3.50 -4.40 -17.06
CA ARG A 285 2.23 -3.67 -17.17
C ARG A 285 2.30 -2.33 -16.45
N ILE A 286 2.82 -2.31 -15.22
CA ILE A 286 2.98 -1.07 -14.46
C ILE A 286 4.00 -0.15 -15.15
N GLU A 287 5.14 -0.68 -15.60
CA GLU A 287 6.14 0.09 -16.34
C GLU A 287 5.52 0.79 -17.56
N ARG A 288 4.81 0.05 -18.41
CA ARG A 288 4.12 0.62 -19.58
C ARG A 288 3.14 1.71 -19.17
N TRP A 289 2.31 1.45 -18.15
CA TRP A 289 1.36 2.43 -17.66
C TRP A 289 2.02 3.73 -17.24
N ILE A 290 3.17 3.67 -16.56
CA ILE A 290 3.90 4.83 -16.06
C ILE A 290 4.67 5.55 -17.17
N THR A 291 5.29 4.81 -18.12
CA THR A 291 6.28 5.38 -19.05
C THR A 291 5.73 5.77 -20.42
N GLU A 292 4.70 5.08 -20.90
CA GLU A 292 4.15 5.36 -22.24
C GLU A 292 3.44 6.71 -22.26
N ALA A 293 3.72 7.50 -23.31
CA ALA A 293 2.95 8.68 -23.61
C ALA A 293 1.55 8.22 -24.09
N ARG A 294 0.52 8.73 -23.42
CA ARG A 294 -0.87 8.58 -23.90
C ARG A 294 -1.26 9.88 -24.59
N ALA A 295 -1.83 9.71 -25.75
CA ALA A 295 -2.28 10.82 -26.61
C ALA A 295 -3.47 11.55 -25.98
#